data_b783719f9dc457b27dd74e2235c8bf73
#
_entry.id   b783719f9dc457b27dd74e2235c8bf73
#
_cell.length_a   1.000
_cell.length_b   1.000
_cell.length_c   1.000
_cell.angle_alpha   90.00
_cell.angle_beta   90.00
_cell.angle_gamma   90.00
#
_symmetry.space_group_name_H-M   'P 1'
#
loop_
_entity.id
_entity.type
_entity.pdbx_description
1 polymer ?
#
loop_
_entity_poly.entity_id
_entity_poly.type
_entity_poly.pdbx_seq_one_letter_code
_entity_poly.pdbx_strand_id
1 'polypeptide(L)'
;DMNGDTYTYDSMYIPTDEQVKNGEFRFVSADDANRFLDYVHTDKYLSKNQGKYAEAYSVYSPWVHRVDFSYKHDFKVNIGKSTNTLQLCFDMKNILNMFNSSWGVSKQLNLDVFTTGEARILKYEGMDNEGYPTFSTVKGIDGNTQRFAYNHALGQCWYASIGIKYLFN
;
A
#
# COMPACT_ATOMS: atom_id res chain seq x y z
N ASP A 1 -16.65 -12.63 1.31
CA ASP A 1 -18.02 -13.16 1.22
C ASP A 1 -18.98 -11.97 1.05
N MET A 2 -19.56 -11.85 -0.16
CA MET A 2 -20.45 -10.75 -0.52
C MET A 2 -21.91 -11.21 -0.72
N ASN A 3 -22.15 -12.51 -0.63
CA ASN A 3 -23.47 -13.13 -0.86
C ASN A 3 -23.90 -14.06 0.29
N GLY A 4 -23.06 -14.29 1.29
CA GLY A 4 -23.32 -15.12 2.47
C GLY A 4 -23.13 -16.62 2.25
N ASP A 5 -22.44 -17.03 1.18
CA ASP A 5 -22.19 -18.45 0.86
C ASP A 5 -20.94 -19.03 1.55
N THR A 6 -20.27 -18.24 2.39
CA THR A 6 -19.04 -18.55 3.14
C THR A 6 -17.74 -18.54 2.32
N TYR A 7 -17.79 -18.40 1.01
CA TYR A 7 -16.59 -18.18 0.21
C TYR A 7 -16.13 -16.71 0.30
N THR A 8 -14.83 -16.48 0.45
CA THR A 8 -14.26 -15.15 0.78
C THR A 8 -13.62 -14.42 -0.39
N TYR A 9 -13.70 -14.97 -1.61
CA TYR A 9 -13.02 -14.42 -2.79
C TYR A 9 -13.96 -13.77 -3.80
N ASP A 10 -15.14 -13.36 -3.36
CA ASP A 10 -16.10 -12.69 -4.22
C ASP A 10 -15.60 -11.33 -4.69
N SER A 11 -15.81 -11.04 -5.97
CA SER A 11 -15.58 -9.71 -6.49
C SER A 11 -16.65 -8.75 -5.96
N MET A 12 -16.21 -7.63 -5.38
CA MET A 12 -17.12 -6.60 -4.90
C MET A 12 -17.80 -5.89 -6.07
N TYR A 13 -19.13 -5.77 -6.04
CA TYR A 13 -19.85 -4.87 -6.92
C TYR A 13 -19.70 -3.44 -6.43
N ILE A 14 -19.44 -2.50 -7.34
CA ILE A 14 -19.27 -1.08 -7.03
C ILE A 14 -20.54 -0.36 -7.48
N PRO A 15 -21.52 -0.13 -6.59
CA PRO A 15 -22.78 0.47 -6.98
C PRO A 15 -22.59 1.92 -7.43
N THR A 16 -23.48 2.38 -8.30
CA THR A 16 -23.60 3.78 -8.64
C THR A 16 -24.35 4.55 -7.56
N ASP A 17 -24.18 5.87 -7.53
CA ASP A 17 -24.93 6.76 -6.61
C ASP A 17 -26.43 6.60 -6.79
N GLU A 18 -26.91 6.41 -8.04
CA GLU A 18 -28.32 6.22 -8.35
C GLU A 18 -28.86 4.91 -7.78
N GLN A 19 -28.10 3.83 -7.93
CA GLN A 19 -28.50 2.52 -7.38
C GLN A 19 -28.62 2.51 -5.88
N VAL A 20 -27.73 3.25 -5.19
CA VAL A 20 -27.80 3.42 -3.74
C VAL A 20 -29.01 4.28 -3.36
N LYS A 21 -29.23 5.40 -4.05
CA LYS A 21 -30.38 6.30 -3.78
C LYS A 21 -31.73 5.64 -4.04
N ASN A 22 -31.83 4.83 -5.09
CA ASN A 22 -33.07 4.13 -5.47
C ASN A 22 -33.31 2.85 -4.64
N GLY A 23 -32.37 2.45 -3.75
CA GLY A 23 -32.49 1.25 -2.94
C GLY A 23 -32.27 -0.06 -3.71
N GLU A 24 -31.67 0.02 -4.91
CA GLU A 24 -31.23 -1.17 -5.68
C GLU A 24 -30.02 -1.83 -5.02
N PHE A 25 -29.15 -1.05 -4.39
CA PHE A 25 -28.08 -1.53 -3.54
C PHE A 25 -28.32 -1.00 -2.11
N ARG A 26 -28.47 -1.91 -1.14
CA ARG A 26 -28.99 -1.57 0.19
C ARG A 26 -27.90 -1.61 1.25
N PHE A 27 -27.89 -0.56 2.04
CA PHE A 27 -27.06 -0.45 3.25
C PHE A 27 -27.92 -0.57 4.50
N VAL A 28 -27.30 -1.04 5.59
CA VAL A 28 -27.94 -1.14 6.90
C VAL A 28 -28.37 0.26 7.43
N SER A 29 -27.58 1.29 7.10
CA SER A 29 -27.87 2.67 7.48
C SER A 29 -27.54 3.67 6.38
N ALA A 30 -28.17 4.83 6.41
CA ALA A 30 -27.84 5.94 5.52
C ALA A 30 -26.41 6.47 5.75
N ASP A 31 -25.90 6.38 6.99
CA ASP A 31 -24.51 6.75 7.30
C ASP A 31 -23.51 5.82 6.62
N ASP A 32 -23.76 4.51 6.62
CA ASP A 32 -22.94 3.53 5.88
C ASP A 32 -22.93 3.83 4.38
N ALA A 33 -24.09 4.12 3.81
CA ALA A 33 -24.20 4.47 2.39
C ALA A 33 -23.40 5.72 2.05
N ASN A 34 -23.52 6.77 2.85
CA ASN A 34 -22.79 8.03 2.63
C ASN A 34 -21.28 7.83 2.74
N ARG A 35 -20.80 7.16 3.79
CA ARG A 35 -19.36 6.86 3.97
C ARG A 35 -18.79 6.04 2.83
N PHE A 36 -19.54 5.05 2.34
CA PHE A 36 -19.14 4.25 1.18
C PHE A 36 -19.02 5.11 -0.08
N LEU A 37 -20.04 5.89 -0.41
CA LEU A 37 -20.03 6.76 -1.59
C LEU A 37 -18.92 7.80 -1.52
N ASP A 38 -18.71 8.44 -0.37
CA ASP A 38 -17.62 9.38 -0.16
C ASP A 38 -16.25 8.73 -0.43
N TYR A 39 -16.06 7.51 0.04
CA TYR A 39 -14.83 6.76 -0.26
C TYR A 39 -14.72 6.40 -1.74
N VAL A 40 -15.79 5.92 -2.37
CA VAL A 40 -15.81 5.58 -3.80
C VAL A 40 -15.43 6.79 -4.66
N HIS A 41 -15.92 7.98 -4.34
CA HIS A 41 -15.62 9.20 -5.08
C HIS A 41 -14.15 9.64 -4.97
N THR A 42 -13.50 9.36 -3.84
CA THR A 42 -12.09 9.72 -3.62
C THR A 42 -11.11 8.67 -4.13
N ASP A 43 -11.52 7.42 -4.23
CA ASP A 43 -10.67 6.34 -4.72
C ASP A 43 -10.61 6.31 -6.25
N LYS A 44 -9.40 6.38 -6.79
CA LYS A 44 -9.15 6.47 -8.25
C LYS A 44 -9.66 5.29 -9.07
N TYR A 45 -9.69 4.10 -8.48
CA TYR A 45 -10.17 2.91 -9.17
C TYR A 45 -11.70 2.79 -9.05
N LEU A 46 -12.23 2.94 -7.84
CA LEU A 46 -13.65 2.77 -7.59
C LEU A 46 -14.49 3.82 -8.33
N SER A 47 -14.07 5.09 -8.32
CA SER A 47 -14.79 6.17 -9.00
C SER A 47 -14.94 5.97 -10.51
N LYS A 48 -14.01 5.24 -11.14
CA LYS A 48 -14.04 4.94 -12.59
C LYS A 48 -14.79 3.67 -12.93
N ASN A 49 -15.09 2.84 -11.97
CA ASN A 49 -15.67 1.51 -12.16
C ASN A 49 -17.01 1.33 -11.45
N GLN A 50 -17.72 2.42 -11.14
CA GLN A 50 -19.09 2.34 -10.64
C GLN A 50 -19.99 1.61 -11.65
N GLY A 51 -20.94 0.83 -11.14
CA GLY A 51 -21.85 -0.01 -11.94
C GLY A 51 -21.22 -1.32 -12.44
N LYS A 52 -20.03 -1.71 -11.94
CA LYS A 52 -19.31 -2.92 -12.36
C LYS A 52 -18.80 -3.70 -11.14
N TYR A 53 -18.48 -4.97 -11.38
CA TYR A 53 -17.71 -5.77 -10.44
C TYR A 53 -16.24 -5.34 -10.46
N ALA A 54 -15.63 -5.26 -9.28
CA ALA A 54 -14.21 -4.99 -9.17
C ALA A 54 -13.40 -6.14 -9.79
N GLU A 55 -12.42 -5.80 -10.62
CA GLU A 55 -11.52 -6.78 -11.22
C GLU A 55 -10.44 -7.20 -10.22
N ALA A 56 -10.14 -8.48 -10.16
CA ALA A 56 -9.04 -8.98 -9.35
C ALA A 56 -7.70 -8.37 -9.81
N TYR A 57 -6.83 -8.06 -8.85
CA TYR A 57 -5.48 -7.52 -9.10
C TYR A 57 -5.45 -6.20 -9.88
N SER A 58 -6.53 -5.42 -9.88
CA SER A 58 -6.63 -4.15 -10.61
C SER A 58 -5.96 -2.97 -9.92
N VAL A 59 -5.63 -3.10 -8.64
CA VAL A 59 -5.02 -2.03 -7.84
C VAL A 59 -3.67 -2.48 -7.29
N TYR A 60 -2.62 -1.74 -7.66
CA TYR A 60 -1.24 -2.01 -7.24
C TYR A 60 -0.74 -0.92 -6.29
N SER A 61 0.21 -1.29 -5.45
CA SER A 61 0.98 -0.31 -4.67
C SER A 61 1.71 0.66 -5.61
N PRO A 62 1.82 1.94 -5.25
CA PRO A 62 2.53 2.92 -6.05
C PRO A 62 4.00 2.53 -6.29
N TRP A 63 4.56 2.99 -7.41
CA TRP A 63 5.96 2.82 -7.74
C TRP A 63 6.87 3.44 -6.68
N VAL A 64 7.99 2.78 -6.41
CA VAL A 64 9.03 3.25 -5.50
C VAL A 64 10.32 3.45 -6.29
N HIS A 65 10.83 4.69 -6.27
CA HIS A 65 12.12 5.02 -6.88
C HIS A 65 13.16 5.17 -5.77
N ARG A 66 14.20 4.34 -5.81
CA ARG A 66 15.27 4.34 -4.83
C ARG A 66 16.62 4.50 -5.53
N VAL A 67 17.48 5.32 -4.97
CA VAL A 67 18.83 5.54 -5.46
C VAL A 67 19.81 5.18 -4.36
N ASP A 68 20.74 4.28 -4.68
CA ASP A 68 21.83 3.88 -3.82
C ASP A 68 23.15 4.39 -4.41
N PHE A 69 24.11 4.70 -3.57
CA PHE A 69 25.44 5.12 -3.95
C PHE A 69 26.48 4.22 -3.29
N SER A 70 27.49 3.80 -4.05
CA SER A 70 28.61 3.02 -3.55
C SER A 70 29.90 3.57 -4.13
N TYR A 71 30.87 3.83 -3.29
CA TYR A 71 32.21 4.25 -3.66
C TYR A 71 33.23 3.35 -3.00
N LYS A 72 34.18 2.85 -3.78
CA LYS A 72 35.32 2.05 -3.28
C LYS A 72 36.61 2.58 -3.88
N HIS A 73 37.61 2.75 -3.03
CA HIS A 73 38.91 3.21 -3.45
C HIS A 73 40.02 2.34 -2.84
N ASP A 74 40.92 1.89 -3.69
CA ASP A 74 42.03 1.03 -3.33
C ASP A 74 43.35 1.83 -3.27
N PHE A 75 43.95 1.88 -2.10
CA PHE A 75 45.31 2.36 -1.88
C PHE A 75 46.25 1.17 -1.88
N LYS A 76 47.09 1.05 -2.90
CA LYS A 76 48.07 -0.06 -3.05
C LYS A 76 49.44 0.39 -2.57
N VAL A 77 50.07 -0.40 -1.70
CA VAL A 77 51.41 -0.17 -1.18
C VAL A 77 52.20 -1.50 -1.31
N ASN A 78 53.35 -1.42 -1.97
CA ASN A 78 54.24 -2.56 -2.08
C ASN A 78 55.25 -2.51 -0.89
N ILE A 79 55.23 -3.56 -0.08
CA ILE A 79 56.16 -3.74 1.04
C ILE A 79 57.01 -5.00 0.75
N GLY A 80 58.27 -4.76 0.33
CA GLY A 80 59.10 -5.85 -0.12
C GLY A 80 58.57 -6.51 -1.39
N LYS A 81 58.30 -7.83 -1.33
CA LYS A 81 57.70 -8.60 -2.42
C LYS A 81 56.20 -8.74 -2.36
N SER A 82 55.55 -8.20 -1.30
CA SER A 82 54.12 -8.31 -1.08
C SER A 82 53.39 -7.02 -1.48
N THR A 83 52.25 -7.19 -2.14
CA THR A 83 51.36 -6.08 -2.47
C THR A 83 50.26 -6.02 -1.41
N ASN A 84 50.19 -4.90 -0.68
CA ASN A 84 49.18 -4.64 0.33
C ASN A 84 48.16 -3.64 -0.23
N THR A 85 46.89 -3.93 -0.07
CA THR A 85 45.82 -3.03 -0.53
C THR A 85 44.92 -2.64 0.66
N LEU A 86 44.82 -1.33 0.90
CA LEU A 86 43.86 -0.76 1.81
C LEU A 86 42.70 -0.25 0.98
N GLN A 87 41.53 -0.85 1.12
CA GLN A 87 40.31 -0.45 0.42
C GLN A 87 39.42 0.35 1.36
N LEU A 88 39.13 1.57 0.99
CA LEU A 88 38.11 2.41 1.62
C LEU A 88 36.78 2.16 0.90
N CYS A 89 35.74 1.80 1.65
CA CYS A 89 34.38 1.59 1.15
C CYS A 89 33.45 2.63 1.76
N PHE A 90 32.65 3.27 0.93
CA PHE A 90 31.58 4.14 1.35
C PHE A 90 30.32 3.71 0.61
N ASP A 91 29.31 3.25 1.36
CA ASP A 91 28.02 2.83 0.81
C ASP A 91 26.90 3.68 1.41
N MET A 92 26.02 4.15 0.57
CA MET A 92 24.85 4.92 0.98
C MET A 92 23.60 4.34 0.30
N LYS A 93 22.61 3.97 1.10
CA LYS A 93 21.36 3.43 0.64
C LYS A 93 20.24 4.46 0.73
N ASN A 94 19.36 4.44 -0.27
CA ASN A 94 18.21 5.33 -0.34
C ASN A 94 18.55 6.81 -0.16
N ILE A 95 19.58 7.30 -0.86
CA ILE A 95 20.14 8.64 -0.70
C ILE A 95 19.09 9.75 -0.85
N LEU A 96 18.09 9.56 -1.70
CA LEU A 96 17.04 10.57 -1.92
C LEU A 96 16.18 10.80 -0.67
N ASN A 97 16.07 9.78 0.19
CA ASN A 97 15.32 9.88 1.45
C ASN A 97 15.97 10.86 2.45
N MET A 98 17.27 11.10 2.33
CA MET A 98 17.97 12.11 3.14
C MET A 98 17.44 13.53 2.86
N PHE A 99 17.02 13.81 1.64
CA PHE A 99 16.50 15.12 1.24
C PHE A 99 15.00 15.26 1.48
N ASN A 100 14.26 14.16 1.33
CA ASN A 100 12.82 14.12 1.58
C ASN A 100 12.41 12.75 2.13
N SER A 101 11.87 12.73 3.34
CA SER A 101 11.52 11.52 4.08
C SER A 101 10.47 10.63 3.38
N SER A 102 9.77 11.15 2.39
CA SER A 102 8.79 10.39 1.60
C SER A 102 9.39 9.73 0.35
N TRP A 103 10.61 10.14 -0.05
CA TRP A 103 11.25 9.59 -1.24
C TRP A 103 11.90 8.23 -0.95
N GLY A 104 11.77 7.31 -1.90
CA GLY A 104 12.32 5.98 -1.76
C GLY A 104 11.65 5.10 -0.70
N VAL A 105 10.49 5.53 -0.18
CA VAL A 105 9.69 4.80 0.80
C VAL A 105 8.54 4.09 0.09
N SER A 106 8.40 2.79 0.31
CA SER A 106 7.27 2.04 -0.22
C SER A 106 5.98 2.41 0.49
N LYS A 107 4.87 2.28 -0.22
CA LYS A 107 3.54 2.33 0.37
C LYS A 107 2.97 0.92 0.46
N GLN A 108 2.30 0.64 1.53
CA GLN A 108 1.60 -0.61 1.80
C GLN A 108 0.12 -0.32 2.04
N LEU A 109 -0.71 -1.37 2.06
CA LEU A 109 -2.10 -1.24 2.46
C LEU A 109 -2.15 -0.53 3.83
N ASN A 110 -3.06 0.42 3.96
CA ASN A 110 -3.22 1.19 5.21
C ASN A 110 -3.82 0.30 6.30
N LEU A 111 -2.97 -0.26 7.14
CA LEU A 111 -3.38 -1.19 8.20
C LEU A 111 -4.12 -0.51 9.37
N ASP A 112 -4.10 0.81 9.47
CA ASP A 112 -4.89 1.55 10.45
C ASP A 112 -6.39 1.47 10.14
N VAL A 113 -6.73 1.25 8.87
CA VAL A 113 -8.11 1.12 8.39
C VAL A 113 -8.42 -0.33 7.98
N PHE A 114 -7.51 -0.98 7.24
CA PHE A 114 -7.68 -2.33 6.74
C PHE A 114 -6.96 -3.34 7.64
N THR A 115 -7.49 -3.52 8.85
CA THR A 115 -6.83 -4.25 9.96
C THR A 115 -6.60 -5.74 9.71
N THR A 116 -7.29 -6.34 8.76
CA THR A 116 -7.17 -7.78 8.45
C THR A 116 -6.17 -8.08 7.33
N GLY A 117 -5.44 -7.06 6.85
CA GLY A 117 -4.58 -7.21 5.66
C GLY A 117 -5.34 -7.34 4.34
N GLU A 118 -6.66 -7.28 4.38
CA GLU A 118 -7.57 -7.26 3.23
C GLU A 118 -8.10 -5.84 3.03
N ALA A 119 -8.16 -5.39 1.79
CA ALA A 119 -8.78 -4.10 1.45
C ALA A 119 -10.32 -4.22 1.45
N ARG A 120 -10.89 -4.77 2.51
CA ARG A 120 -12.33 -4.92 2.65
C ARG A 120 -12.98 -3.57 2.92
N ILE A 121 -13.91 -3.18 2.09
CA ILE A 121 -14.64 -1.92 2.17
C ILE A 121 -16.06 -2.16 2.66
N LEU A 122 -16.69 -3.21 2.16
CA LEU A 122 -18.05 -3.61 2.47
C LEU A 122 -18.05 -4.89 3.31
N LYS A 123 -19.04 -5.01 4.17
CA LYS A 123 -19.35 -6.22 4.90
C LYS A 123 -20.80 -6.60 4.62
N TYR A 124 -21.04 -7.83 4.25
CA TYR A 124 -22.38 -8.40 4.11
C TYR A 124 -23.01 -8.59 5.51
N GLU A 125 -24.21 -8.09 5.72
CA GLU A 125 -24.92 -8.14 7.02
C GLU A 125 -26.15 -9.05 6.99
N GLY A 126 -26.45 -9.64 5.85
CA GLY A 126 -27.60 -10.54 5.67
C GLY A 126 -28.64 -9.99 4.71
N MET A 127 -29.78 -10.63 4.68
CA MET A 127 -30.95 -10.21 3.88
C MET A 127 -31.86 -9.32 4.74
N ASP A 128 -32.47 -8.33 4.10
CA ASP A 128 -33.56 -7.57 4.72
C ASP A 128 -34.90 -8.34 4.71
N ASN A 129 -35.96 -7.71 5.24
CA ASN A 129 -37.28 -8.30 5.30
C ASN A 129 -37.91 -8.55 3.92
N GLU A 130 -37.38 -7.96 2.86
CA GLU A 130 -37.84 -8.09 1.47
C GLU A 130 -36.99 -9.11 0.70
N GLY A 131 -35.95 -9.69 1.35
CA GLY A 131 -35.08 -10.68 0.74
C GLY A 131 -33.94 -10.08 -0.11
N TYR A 132 -33.60 -8.79 0.09
CA TYR A 132 -32.47 -8.15 -0.56
C TYR A 132 -31.22 -8.17 0.34
N PRO A 133 -30.03 -8.39 -0.24
CA PRO A 133 -28.78 -8.33 0.51
C PRO A 133 -28.52 -6.92 1.04
N THR A 134 -28.09 -6.83 2.30
CA THR A 134 -27.74 -5.57 2.94
C THR A 134 -26.27 -5.55 3.33
N PHE A 135 -25.67 -4.38 3.25
CA PHE A 135 -24.24 -4.18 3.48
C PHE A 135 -24.00 -3.08 4.51
N SER A 136 -22.92 -3.19 5.24
CA SER A 136 -22.34 -2.08 6.02
C SER A 136 -20.99 -1.66 5.48
N THR A 137 -20.65 -0.41 5.67
CA THR A 137 -19.30 0.10 5.36
C THR A 137 -18.38 -0.21 6.52
N VAL A 138 -17.21 -0.79 6.26
CA VAL A 138 -16.25 -1.11 7.30
C VAL A 138 -15.90 0.14 8.09
N LYS A 139 -15.84 0.00 9.41
CA LYS A 139 -15.60 1.12 10.34
C LYS A 139 -14.27 1.81 10.03
N GLY A 140 -14.30 3.14 10.01
CA GLY A 140 -13.13 3.96 9.72
C GLY A 140 -12.90 4.26 8.24
N ILE A 141 -13.76 3.74 7.35
CA ILE A 141 -13.73 4.08 5.92
C ILE A 141 -14.68 5.25 5.67
N ASP A 142 -14.15 6.30 5.06
CA ASP A 142 -14.86 7.52 4.65
C ASP A 142 -14.12 8.20 3.47
N GLY A 143 -14.57 9.37 3.03
CA GLY A 143 -13.95 10.14 1.95
C GLY A 143 -12.51 10.61 2.20
N ASN A 144 -12.01 10.57 3.44
CA ASN A 144 -10.63 10.93 3.79
C ASN A 144 -9.70 9.71 3.82
N THR A 145 -10.26 8.52 3.70
CA THR A 145 -9.49 7.27 3.82
C THR A 145 -8.52 7.10 2.67
N GLN A 146 -7.24 6.92 3.00
CA GLN A 146 -6.20 6.58 2.04
C GLN A 146 -6.01 5.06 2.01
N ARG A 147 -6.13 4.45 0.83
CA ARG A 147 -5.92 3.00 0.66
C ARG A 147 -4.50 2.56 1.02
N PHE A 148 -3.50 3.38 0.68
CA PHE A 148 -2.09 3.10 0.91
C PHE A 148 -1.47 4.12 1.84
N ALA A 149 -0.74 3.65 2.85
CA ALA A 149 0.07 4.45 3.75
C ALA A 149 1.56 4.16 3.57
N TYR A 150 2.42 5.08 3.99
CA TYR A 150 3.86 4.87 3.96
C TYR A 150 4.28 3.74 4.91
N ASN A 151 5.20 2.91 4.45
CA ASN A 151 5.82 1.89 5.28
C ASN A 151 6.90 2.52 6.16
N HIS A 152 6.66 2.58 7.47
CA HIS A 152 7.56 3.18 8.46
C HIS A 152 8.65 2.22 8.97
N ALA A 153 8.91 1.10 8.30
CA ALA A 153 9.99 0.20 8.67
C ALA A 153 11.37 0.87 8.53
N LEU A 154 12.28 0.63 9.47
CA LEU A 154 13.62 1.21 9.49
C LEU A 154 14.41 1.00 8.18
N GLY A 155 14.21 -0.13 7.51
CA GLY A 155 14.82 -0.42 6.21
C GLY A 155 14.36 0.48 5.05
N GLN A 156 13.36 1.34 5.26
CA GLN A 156 12.90 2.33 4.29
C GLN A 156 13.67 3.66 4.39
N CYS A 157 14.34 3.93 5.52
CA CYS A 157 15.12 5.13 5.72
C CYS A 157 16.47 5.04 4.98
N TRP A 158 17.07 6.20 4.74
CA TRP A 158 18.45 6.25 4.27
C TRP A 158 19.42 5.81 5.39
N TYR A 159 20.50 5.20 4.99
CA TYR A 159 21.66 4.97 5.87
C TYR A 159 22.95 5.00 5.06
N ALA A 160 24.04 5.35 5.73
CA ALA A 160 25.36 5.33 5.17
C ALA A 160 26.28 4.44 6.02
N SER A 161 27.21 3.78 5.38
CA SER A 161 28.25 2.99 6.03
C SER A 161 29.63 3.32 5.46
N ILE A 162 30.63 3.37 6.34
CA ILE A 162 32.03 3.49 5.98
C ILE A 162 32.74 2.22 6.44
N GLY A 163 33.45 1.60 5.53
CA GLY A 163 34.23 0.40 5.80
C GLY A 163 35.66 0.52 5.34
N ILE A 164 36.56 -0.11 6.07
CA ILE A 164 37.97 -0.25 5.68
C ILE A 164 38.24 -1.75 5.56
N LYS A 165 38.78 -2.16 4.41
CA LYS A 165 39.19 -3.53 4.18
C LYS A 165 40.69 -3.57 3.85
N TYR A 166 41.42 -4.38 4.55
CA TYR A 166 42.83 -4.63 4.27
C TYR A 166 43.01 -5.99 3.61
N LEU A 167 43.68 -5.98 2.47
CA LEU A 167 44.01 -7.18 1.69
C LEU A 167 45.54 -7.28 1.62
N PHE A 168 46.06 -8.38 2.07
CA PHE A 168 47.47 -8.69 1.97
C PHE A 168 47.70 -9.92 1.06
N ASN A 169 48.76 -9.90 0.27
CA ASN A 169 49.13 -10.97 -0.64
C ASN A 169 50.61 -11.28 -0.55
#